data_f203e22c02e41b0f5fc4a51fad2b39bf
#
_entry.id   f203e22c02e41b0f5fc4a51fad2b39bf
#
_cell.length_a   1.000
_cell.length_b   1.000
_cell.length_c   1.000
_cell.angle_alpha   90.00
_cell.angle_beta   90.00
_cell.angle_gamma   90.00
#
_symmetry.space_group_name_H-M   'P 1'
#
loop_
_entity.id
_entity.type
_entity.pdbx_description
1 polymer ?
#
loop_
_entity_poly.entity_id
_entity_poly.type
_entity_poly.pdbx_seq_one_letter_code
_entity_poly.pdbx_strand_id
1 'polypeptide(L)'
;MRWSGKTLLALVAMLAVPYFWSKKDVSEVKRELKYLPENLENPHTRDLVNSFDQFFKSAMQGSRTPGAAVVIIKDTSILYMRGFGVKNARVGDSVDVNTVFRIGSLSKGFAGVLSGMLVEDGRFAWNDPVKKYYPDFKLSTQEHTDQATISHLLSHTTGMPYHTYSDLVEGGWTLRNISAKLHRVRPAAPVGKMYNYQNAVFSLIEEVIKSSSHQNYQDLVRKRIFEPAGMKNASLTYREILQTKDKAYPHDNLGGRMDITSKYYNTTAAGGINASIADMGKWMQVLMGNRNDIVTDATLDRVFAPIITTSNERRVFPHWAPMRDAYYALGWRVLDCGADTLIYHGGYVNGYRSELAFDRKEKVAICV
;
A
#
# COMPACT_ATOMS: atom_id res chain seq x y z
N MET A 1 -6.24 -23.77 -20.50
CA MET A 1 -5.19 -22.89 -19.98
C MET A 1 -4.68 -23.47 -18.66
N ARG A 2 -3.44 -23.97 -18.62
CA ARG A 2 -2.87 -24.55 -17.38
C ARG A 2 -2.35 -23.39 -16.51
N TRP A 3 -3.04 -23.07 -15.46
CA TRP A 3 -2.51 -22.24 -14.39
C TRP A 3 -1.27 -22.90 -13.81
N SER A 4 -0.17 -22.17 -13.68
CA SER A 4 0.81 -22.58 -12.70
C SER A 4 0.22 -22.24 -11.33
N GLY A 5 -0.32 -23.24 -10.65
CA GLY A 5 -0.82 -23.09 -9.26
C GLY A 5 0.21 -22.51 -8.29
N LYS A 6 1.43 -22.32 -8.77
CA LYS A 6 2.57 -21.74 -8.07
C LYS A 6 2.45 -20.23 -7.84
N THR A 7 1.88 -19.46 -8.78
CA THR A 7 1.77 -17.99 -8.64
C THR A 7 0.72 -17.61 -7.60
N LEU A 8 -0.41 -18.29 -7.57
CA LEU A 8 -1.44 -18.03 -6.55
C LEU A 8 -1.04 -18.57 -5.17
N LEU A 9 -0.34 -19.73 -5.11
CA LEU A 9 0.28 -20.23 -3.87
C LEU A 9 1.36 -19.27 -3.35
N ALA A 10 2.14 -18.64 -4.22
CA ALA A 10 3.12 -17.62 -3.84
C ALA A 10 2.42 -16.37 -3.27
N LEU A 11 1.34 -15.88 -3.89
CA LEU A 11 0.53 -14.78 -3.39
C LEU A 11 -0.10 -15.11 -2.03
N VAL A 12 -0.59 -16.33 -1.84
CA VAL A 12 -1.13 -16.82 -0.56
C VAL A 12 -0.04 -16.94 0.51
N ALA A 13 1.15 -17.42 0.16
CA ALA A 13 2.29 -17.53 1.08
C ALA A 13 2.81 -16.16 1.55
N MET A 14 2.69 -15.10 0.72
CA MET A 14 3.03 -13.73 1.12
C MET A 14 2.23 -13.24 2.31
N LEU A 15 0.96 -13.55 2.34
CA LEU A 15 0.01 -13.05 3.34
C LEU A 15 0.08 -13.88 4.62
N ALA A 16 0.62 -15.09 4.52
CA ALA A 16 0.83 -16.02 5.61
C ALA A 16 2.19 -15.86 6.31
N VAL A 17 2.76 -14.64 6.38
CA VAL A 17 3.93 -14.42 7.24
C VAL A 17 3.51 -14.71 8.68
N PRO A 18 3.98 -15.82 9.26
CA PRO A 18 3.51 -16.24 10.56
C PRO A 18 4.11 -15.35 11.64
N TYR A 19 3.31 -14.45 12.20
CA TYR A 19 3.50 -14.10 13.59
C TYR A 19 2.86 -15.24 14.41
N PHE A 20 3.62 -16.30 14.68
CA PHE A 20 3.25 -17.35 15.60
C PHE A 20 3.12 -16.78 17.01
N TRP A 21 1.87 -16.65 17.50
CA TRP A 21 1.58 -16.51 18.92
C TRP A 21 0.33 -17.31 19.29
N SER A 22 0.39 -17.99 20.44
CA SER A 22 -0.51 -19.03 20.91
C SER A 22 -1.99 -18.67 21.02
N LYS A 23 -2.82 -19.72 20.90
CA LYS A 23 -4.29 -19.81 20.93
C LYS A 23 -4.96 -19.16 22.13
N LYS A 24 -6.06 -18.46 21.91
CA LYS A 24 -7.25 -18.41 22.79
C LYS A 24 -8.51 -18.28 21.95
N ASP A 25 -9.56 -19.01 22.36
CA ASP A 25 -10.86 -19.11 21.69
C ASP A 25 -11.55 -17.75 21.53
N VAL A 26 -11.95 -17.44 20.30
CA VAL A 26 -12.94 -16.40 20.00
C VAL A 26 -14.19 -17.12 19.58
N SER A 27 -15.28 -16.99 20.36
CA SER A 27 -16.58 -17.59 20.10
C SER A 27 -17.11 -17.15 18.73
N GLU A 28 -17.70 -18.10 17.99
CA GLU A 28 -18.33 -17.91 16.68
C GLU A 28 -19.32 -16.74 16.67
N VAL A 29 -18.96 -15.66 15.95
CA VAL A 29 -19.91 -14.60 15.62
C VAL A 29 -20.66 -15.02 14.34
N LYS A 30 -21.93 -15.37 14.50
CA LYS A 30 -22.83 -15.73 13.41
C LYS A 30 -23.23 -14.50 12.60
N ARG A 31 -22.58 -14.27 11.50
CA ARG A 31 -23.06 -13.73 10.19
C ARG A 31 -21.89 -13.47 9.27
N GLU A 32 -21.52 -14.49 8.55
CA GLU A 32 -20.51 -14.40 7.49
C GLU A 32 -21.20 -13.95 6.19
N LEU A 33 -21.03 -12.68 5.79
CA LEU A 33 -21.35 -12.27 4.43
C LEU A 33 -20.24 -12.79 3.51
N LYS A 34 -20.50 -13.93 2.91
CA LYS A 34 -19.62 -14.59 1.95
C LYS A 34 -19.95 -14.07 0.55
N TYR A 35 -19.06 -13.28 -0.05
CA TYR A 35 -19.14 -12.99 -1.48
C TYR A 35 -18.34 -14.06 -2.21
N LEU A 36 -19.03 -15.08 -2.69
CA LEU A 36 -18.53 -15.99 -3.73
C LEU A 36 -19.29 -15.63 -5.00
N PRO A 37 -18.62 -15.43 -6.14
CA PRO A 37 -19.31 -15.35 -7.42
C PRO A 37 -20.10 -16.66 -7.59
N GLU A 38 -21.41 -16.55 -7.83
CA GLU A 38 -22.28 -17.72 -8.05
C GLU A 38 -21.83 -18.61 -9.20
N ASN A 39 -20.94 -18.10 -10.07
CA ASN A 39 -20.42 -18.73 -11.28
C ASN A 39 -18.90 -18.88 -11.30
N LEU A 40 -18.31 -19.60 -10.34
CA LEU A 40 -16.99 -20.18 -10.55
C LEU A 40 -17.14 -21.40 -11.46
N GLU A 41 -17.25 -21.16 -12.77
CA GLU A 41 -17.48 -22.21 -13.77
C GLU A 41 -16.35 -23.24 -13.84
N ASN A 42 -15.11 -22.80 -13.52
CA ASN A 42 -13.93 -23.65 -13.50
C ASN A 42 -13.79 -24.37 -12.15
N PRO A 43 -13.93 -25.71 -12.08
CA PRO A 43 -13.82 -26.48 -10.85
C PRO A 43 -12.50 -26.23 -10.12
N HIS A 44 -11.37 -26.15 -10.86
CA HIS A 44 -10.05 -25.92 -10.28
C HIS A 44 -9.94 -24.56 -9.57
N THR A 45 -10.52 -23.50 -10.16
CA THR A 45 -10.59 -22.17 -9.54
C THR A 45 -11.44 -22.20 -8.28
N ARG A 46 -12.55 -22.92 -8.30
CA ARG A 46 -13.44 -23.10 -7.14
C ARG A 46 -12.73 -23.82 -5.99
N ASP A 47 -12.03 -24.92 -6.28
CA ASP A 47 -11.27 -25.68 -5.29
C ASP A 47 -10.16 -24.83 -4.66
N LEU A 48 -9.49 -24.03 -5.47
CA LEU A 48 -8.45 -23.10 -5.03
C LEU A 48 -9.00 -22.02 -4.09
N VAL A 49 -10.14 -21.40 -4.44
CA VAL A 49 -10.82 -20.39 -3.61
C VAL A 49 -11.30 -21.02 -2.29
N ASN A 50 -11.86 -22.22 -2.34
CA ASN A 50 -12.28 -22.94 -1.13
C ASN A 50 -11.09 -23.29 -0.23
N SER A 51 -10.01 -23.77 -0.82
CA SER A 51 -8.77 -24.07 -0.08
C SER A 51 -8.18 -22.84 0.57
N PHE A 52 -8.20 -21.69 -0.13
CA PHE A 52 -7.80 -20.40 0.41
C PHE A 52 -8.68 -19.96 1.58
N ASP A 53 -10.01 -20.06 1.44
CA ASP A 53 -10.99 -19.72 2.51
C ASP A 53 -10.71 -20.52 3.79
N GLN A 54 -10.50 -21.83 3.65
CA GLN A 54 -10.18 -22.70 4.78
C GLN A 54 -8.82 -22.34 5.41
N PHE A 55 -7.80 -22.12 4.58
CA PHE A 55 -6.48 -21.71 5.02
C PHE A 55 -6.55 -20.40 5.81
N PHE A 56 -7.22 -19.38 5.25
CA PHE A 56 -7.30 -18.06 5.88
C PHE A 56 -8.09 -18.11 7.19
N LYS A 57 -9.18 -18.88 7.25
CA LYS A 57 -9.92 -19.14 8.51
C LYS A 57 -9.03 -19.76 9.58
N SER A 58 -8.26 -20.81 9.22
CA SER A 58 -7.35 -21.46 10.14
C SER A 58 -6.25 -20.51 10.62
N ALA A 59 -5.71 -19.69 9.72
CA ALA A 59 -4.72 -18.68 10.06
C ALA A 59 -5.27 -17.62 11.02
N MET A 60 -6.50 -17.16 10.80
CA MET A 60 -7.19 -16.23 11.70
C MET A 60 -7.43 -16.84 13.09
N GLN A 61 -7.89 -18.09 13.16
CA GLN A 61 -8.09 -18.79 14.43
C GLN A 61 -6.79 -19.00 15.21
N GLY A 62 -5.66 -19.23 14.49
CA GLY A 62 -4.33 -19.37 15.07
C GLY A 62 -3.64 -18.06 15.42
N SER A 63 -4.21 -16.91 15.03
CA SER A 63 -3.62 -15.58 15.23
C SER A 63 -4.28 -14.82 16.38
N ARG A 64 -3.64 -13.71 16.81
CA ARG A 64 -4.24 -12.72 17.72
C ARG A 64 -4.88 -11.54 16.97
N THR A 65 -5.01 -11.65 15.65
CA THR A 65 -5.64 -10.62 14.82
C THR A 65 -7.15 -10.67 15.02
N PRO A 66 -7.78 -9.64 15.60
CA PRO A 66 -9.22 -9.69 15.91
C PRO A 66 -10.09 -9.72 14.67
N GLY A 67 -9.67 -9.05 13.61
CA GLY A 67 -10.42 -8.98 12.37
C GLY A 67 -9.56 -8.64 11.16
N ALA A 68 -9.98 -9.13 10.00
CA ALA A 68 -9.32 -8.90 8.72
C ALA A 68 -10.34 -8.88 7.59
N ALA A 69 -9.94 -8.35 6.43
CA ALA A 69 -10.71 -8.47 5.20
C ALA A 69 -9.76 -8.80 4.05
N VAL A 70 -10.24 -9.57 3.08
CA VAL A 70 -9.42 -10.01 1.95
C VAL A 70 -10.20 -9.95 0.64
N VAL A 71 -9.53 -9.62 -0.45
CA VAL A 71 -10.07 -9.69 -1.82
C VAL A 71 -9.05 -10.34 -2.75
N ILE A 72 -9.54 -11.22 -3.63
CA ILE A 72 -8.75 -11.83 -4.73
C ILE A 72 -9.46 -11.49 -6.04
N ILE A 73 -8.68 -11.02 -7.00
CA ILE A 73 -9.15 -10.66 -8.34
C ILE A 73 -8.40 -11.49 -9.39
N LYS A 74 -9.12 -11.89 -10.41
CA LYS A 74 -8.56 -12.45 -11.64
C LYS A 74 -9.21 -11.78 -12.84
N ASP A 75 -8.39 -11.26 -13.72
CA ASP A 75 -8.84 -10.48 -14.87
C ASP A 75 -9.69 -9.28 -14.41
N THR A 76 -10.95 -9.21 -14.80
CA THR A 76 -11.92 -8.19 -14.37
C THR A 76 -12.85 -8.65 -13.25
N SER A 77 -12.72 -9.90 -12.80
CA SER A 77 -13.66 -10.55 -11.88
C SER A 77 -13.11 -10.63 -10.45
N ILE A 78 -13.97 -10.37 -9.48
CA ILE A 78 -13.69 -10.66 -8.08
C ILE A 78 -13.92 -12.17 -7.87
N LEU A 79 -12.83 -12.92 -7.64
CA LEU A 79 -12.93 -14.35 -7.35
C LEU A 79 -13.34 -14.62 -5.91
N TYR A 80 -12.88 -13.76 -5.00
CA TYR A 80 -13.14 -13.93 -3.58
C TYR A 80 -13.07 -12.56 -2.89
N MET A 81 -14.02 -12.28 -2.00
CA MET A 81 -13.99 -11.10 -1.14
C MET A 81 -14.74 -11.40 0.16
N ARG A 82 -14.06 -11.17 1.31
CA ARG A 82 -14.63 -11.53 2.61
C ARG A 82 -14.04 -10.75 3.75
N GLY A 83 -14.88 -10.42 4.77
CA GLY A 83 -14.48 -10.01 6.10
C GLY A 83 -14.39 -11.19 7.07
N PHE A 84 -13.52 -11.09 8.07
CA PHE A 84 -13.29 -12.09 9.11
C PHE A 84 -13.20 -11.44 10.47
N GLY A 85 -13.71 -12.12 11.50
CA GLY A 85 -13.59 -11.67 12.88
C GLY A 85 -14.32 -10.37 13.16
N VAL A 86 -13.78 -9.54 14.05
CA VAL A 86 -14.48 -8.39 14.61
C VAL A 86 -13.72 -7.07 14.39
N LYS A 87 -14.46 -5.98 14.21
CA LYS A 87 -13.93 -4.61 14.07
C LYS A 87 -13.30 -4.10 15.36
N ASN A 88 -13.79 -4.58 16.48
CA ASN A 88 -13.42 -4.17 17.81
C ASN A 88 -13.55 -5.36 18.77
N ALA A 89 -12.43 -5.83 19.31
CA ALA A 89 -12.39 -6.97 20.24
C ALA A 89 -13.23 -6.78 21.50
N ARG A 90 -13.56 -5.52 21.88
CA ARG A 90 -14.39 -5.23 23.07
C ARG A 90 -15.89 -5.36 22.82
N VAL A 91 -16.34 -5.15 21.59
CA VAL A 91 -17.80 -5.04 21.26
C VAL A 91 -18.31 -6.21 20.44
N GLY A 92 -17.44 -6.86 19.64
CA GLY A 92 -17.80 -8.03 18.85
C GLY A 92 -18.49 -7.74 17.51
N ASP A 93 -18.52 -6.49 17.04
CA ASP A 93 -19.07 -6.14 15.71
C ASP A 93 -18.25 -6.80 14.61
N SER A 94 -18.90 -7.54 13.71
CA SER A 94 -18.23 -8.28 12.63
C SER A 94 -17.61 -7.36 11.57
N VAL A 95 -16.43 -7.72 11.10
CA VAL A 95 -15.82 -7.14 9.90
C VAL A 95 -16.60 -7.60 8.67
N ASP A 96 -16.93 -6.67 7.79
CA ASP A 96 -17.48 -6.96 6.46
C ASP A 96 -16.62 -6.34 5.35
N VAL A 97 -17.05 -6.48 4.09
CA VAL A 97 -16.29 -6.01 2.93
C VAL A 97 -16.23 -4.48 2.80
N ASN A 98 -17.11 -3.76 3.49
CA ASN A 98 -17.15 -2.29 3.50
C ASN A 98 -16.47 -1.69 4.73
N THR A 99 -16.10 -2.52 5.70
CA THR A 99 -15.39 -2.07 6.90
C THR A 99 -14.09 -1.38 6.51
N VAL A 100 -13.90 -0.15 6.97
CA VAL A 100 -12.75 0.70 6.63
C VAL A 100 -11.59 0.43 7.58
N PHE A 101 -10.41 0.23 6.99
CA PHE A 101 -9.14 0.09 7.68
C PHE A 101 -8.19 1.22 7.28
N ARG A 102 -7.21 1.53 8.11
CA ARG A 102 -6.05 2.33 7.70
C ARG A 102 -5.09 1.43 6.95
N ILE A 103 -4.77 1.78 5.70
CA ILE A 103 -3.95 0.92 4.84
C ILE A 103 -2.45 1.23 4.91
N GLY A 104 -2.04 2.18 5.76
CA GLY A 104 -0.62 2.52 5.97
C GLY A 104 0.12 2.77 4.66
N SER A 105 1.29 2.16 4.51
CA SER A 105 2.18 2.43 3.37
C SER A 105 1.66 1.96 2.00
N LEU A 106 0.52 1.27 1.90
CA LEU A 106 -0.16 1.11 0.60
C LEU A 106 -0.55 2.47 -0.01
N SER A 107 -0.64 3.52 0.82
CA SER A 107 -0.83 4.91 0.38
C SER A 107 0.22 5.37 -0.63
N LYS A 108 1.46 4.85 -0.55
CA LYS A 108 2.55 5.20 -1.47
C LYS A 108 2.27 4.82 -2.91
N GLY A 109 1.55 3.71 -3.10
CA GLY A 109 1.14 3.28 -4.44
C GLY A 109 0.21 4.28 -5.12
N PHE A 110 -0.70 4.89 -4.36
CA PHE A 110 -1.58 5.96 -4.87
C PHE A 110 -0.77 7.21 -5.24
N ALA A 111 0.22 7.57 -4.44
CA ALA A 111 1.08 8.72 -4.72
C ALA A 111 1.92 8.49 -5.99
N GLY A 112 2.46 7.29 -6.18
CA GLY A 112 3.20 6.93 -7.39
C GLY A 112 2.34 7.01 -8.64
N VAL A 113 1.14 6.42 -8.62
CA VAL A 113 0.22 6.43 -9.75
C VAL A 113 -0.30 7.85 -10.04
N LEU A 114 -0.73 8.61 -9.02
CA LEU A 114 -1.15 10.01 -9.22
C LEU A 114 -0.02 10.85 -9.82
N SER A 115 1.23 10.65 -9.34
CA SER A 115 2.38 11.35 -9.92
C SER A 115 2.58 10.99 -11.39
N GLY A 116 2.39 9.71 -11.77
CA GLY A 116 2.43 9.28 -13.16
C GLY A 116 1.38 9.97 -14.03
N MET A 117 0.14 10.06 -13.55
CA MET A 117 -0.93 10.78 -14.23
C MET A 117 -0.59 12.27 -14.42
N LEU A 118 0.02 12.90 -13.42
CA LEU A 118 0.41 14.32 -13.49
C LEU A 118 1.62 14.55 -14.40
N VAL A 119 2.52 13.57 -14.54
CA VAL A 119 3.59 13.60 -15.57
C VAL A 119 2.97 13.49 -16.96
N GLU A 120 2.00 12.61 -17.17
CA GLU A 120 1.27 12.48 -18.42
C GLU A 120 0.50 13.78 -18.77
N ASP A 121 -0.07 14.46 -17.77
CA ASP A 121 -0.70 15.78 -17.90
C ASP A 121 0.32 16.93 -18.15
N GLY A 122 1.62 16.66 -18.16
CA GLY A 122 2.68 17.66 -18.37
C GLY A 122 2.89 18.62 -17.18
N ARG A 123 2.44 18.26 -15.97
CA ARG A 123 2.58 19.10 -14.78
C ARG A 123 3.99 19.16 -14.25
N PHE A 124 4.72 18.07 -14.36
CA PHE A 124 6.15 17.94 -14.05
C PHE A 124 6.75 16.71 -14.77
N ALA A 125 8.07 16.59 -14.77
CA ALA A 125 8.77 15.42 -15.27
C ALA A 125 9.42 14.63 -14.13
N TRP A 126 9.60 13.32 -14.30
CA TRP A 126 10.22 12.45 -13.30
C TRP A 126 11.61 12.92 -12.85
N ASN A 127 12.38 13.50 -13.79
CA ASN A 127 13.73 13.97 -13.55
C ASN A 127 13.79 15.46 -13.17
N ASP A 128 12.66 16.13 -13.01
CA ASP A 128 12.66 17.49 -12.52
C ASP A 128 13.22 17.54 -11.09
N PRO A 129 14.12 18.50 -10.78
CA PRO A 129 14.62 18.73 -9.43
C PRO A 129 13.45 19.10 -8.49
N VAL A 130 13.45 18.52 -7.29
CA VAL A 130 12.41 18.80 -6.26
C VAL A 130 12.33 20.30 -5.96
N LYS A 131 13.48 20.98 -5.88
CA LYS A 131 13.57 22.43 -5.58
C LYS A 131 12.87 23.31 -6.62
N LYS A 132 12.63 22.84 -7.85
CA LYS A 132 11.87 23.57 -8.89
C LYS A 132 10.43 23.86 -8.44
N TYR A 133 9.84 22.92 -7.72
CA TYR A 133 8.44 23.00 -7.23
C TYR A 133 8.35 23.31 -5.74
N TYR A 134 9.38 23.00 -4.98
CA TYR A 134 9.49 23.28 -3.56
C TYR A 134 10.82 24.00 -3.27
N PRO A 135 10.88 25.34 -3.44
CA PRO A 135 12.13 26.13 -3.29
C PRO A 135 12.76 26.02 -1.90
N ASP A 136 11.97 25.81 -0.85
CA ASP A 136 12.45 25.60 0.53
C ASP A 136 13.11 24.22 0.74
N PHE A 137 13.08 23.32 -0.25
CA PHE A 137 13.71 22.01 -0.18
C PHE A 137 15.23 22.15 -0.13
N LYS A 138 15.82 21.66 0.97
CA LYS A 138 17.24 21.73 1.20
C LYS A 138 17.73 20.48 1.93
N LEU A 139 18.68 19.78 1.32
CA LEU A 139 19.47 18.73 1.93
C LEU A 139 20.81 19.30 2.45
N SER A 140 21.63 18.48 3.09
CA SER A 140 22.84 18.95 3.79
C SER A 140 23.88 19.58 2.88
N THR A 141 23.93 19.22 1.60
CA THR A 141 24.82 19.84 0.61
C THR A 141 24.01 20.42 -0.55
N GLN A 142 24.57 21.43 -1.22
CA GLN A 142 23.96 22.01 -2.42
C GLN A 142 23.83 20.95 -3.52
N GLU A 143 24.86 20.13 -3.70
CA GLU A 143 24.87 19.05 -4.69
C GLU A 143 23.71 18.07 -4.50
N HIS A 144 23.49 17.53 -3.27
CA HIS A 144 22.36 16.65 -2.97
C HIS A 144 21.01 17.33 -3.22
N THR A 145 20.91 18.62 -2.87
CA THR A 145 19.69 19.40 -3.08
C THR A 145 19.37 19.53 -4.56
N ASP A 146 20.39 19.82 -5.38
CA ASP A 146 20.24 20.04 -6.82
C ASP A 146 19.97 18.76 -7.60
N GLN A 147 20.56 17.64 -7.17
CA GLN A 147 20.44 16.34 -7.82
C GLN A 147 19.16 15.58 -7.43
N ALA A 148 18.52 15.92 -6.29
CA ALA A 148 17.33 15.23 -5.85
C ALA A 148 16.14 15.55 -6.77
N THR A 149 15.61 14.52 -7.44
CA THR A 149 14.48 14.61 -8.38
C THR A 149 13.21 14.02 -7.79
N ILE A 150 12.10 14.24 -8.46
CA ILE A 150 10.78 13.64 -8.11
C ILE A 150 10.88 12.11 -8.09
N SER A 151 11.55 11.51 -9.08
CA SER A 151 11.79 10.06 -9.10
C SER A 151 12.56 9.60 -7.85
N HIS A 152 13.56 10.35 -7.36
CA HIS A 152 14.33 10.00 -6.16
C HIS A 152 13.47 10.08 -4.88
N LEU A 153 12.50 11.00 -4.79
CA LEU A 153 11.56 11.01 -3.67
C LEU A 153 10.75 9.70 -3.62
N LEU A 154 10.15 9.32 -4.76
CA LEU A 154 9.21 8.20 -4.85
C LEU A 154 9.90 6.83 -4.88
N SER A 155 11.19 6.77 -5.19
CA SER A 155 11.99 5.53 -5.15
C SER A 155 12.84 5.37 -3.89
N HIS A 156 12.75 6.29 -2.94
CA HIS A 156 13.54 6.28 -1.70
C HIS A 156 15.07 6.34 -1.93
N THR A 157 15.49 7.07 -2.96
CA THR A 157 16.91 7.13 -3.38
C THR A 157 17.51 8.54 -3.28
N THR A 158 16.97 9.39 -2.41
CA THR A 158 17.50 10.74 -2.18
C THR A 158 18.86 10.80 -1.47
N GLY A 159 19.40 9.64 -1.07
CA GLY A 159 20.61 9.53 -0.30
C GLY A 159 20.46 9.76 1.21
N MET A 160 19.27 10.09 1.69
CA MET A 160 19.01 10.28 3.11
C MET A 160 19.04 8.95 3.88
N PRO A 161 19.40 8.92 5.18
CA PRO A 161 19.38 7.72 6.00
C PRO A 161 17.98 7.09 6.13
N TYR A 162 17.94 5.80 6.38
CA TYR A 162 16.71 5.04 6.58
C TYR A 162 15.82 5.66 7.69
N HIS A 163 14.52 5.82 7.41
CA HIS A 163 13.53 6.37 8.35
C HIS A 163 13.85 7.77 8.93
N THR A 164 14.60 8.62 8.19
CA THR A 164 14.91 10.00 8.61
C THR A 164 13.63 10.71 9.07
N TYR A 165 13.64 11.18 10.32
CA TYR A 165 12.57 11.93 10.97
C TYR A 165 11.20 11.23 11.02
N SER A 166 11.17 9.89 11.03
CA SER A 166 9.90 9.15 11.25
C SER A 166 9.31 9.44 12.64
N ASP A 167 10.15 9.68 13.64
CA ASP A 167 9.78 10.14 14.97
C ASP A 167 9.02 11.48 14.96
N LEU A 168 9.47 12.43 14.14
CA LEU A 168 8.79 13.72 13.98
C LEU A 168 7.45 13.57 13.24
N VAL A 169 7.38 12.67 12.23
CA VAL A 169 6.11 12.33 11.56
C VAL A 169 5.11 11.78 12.59
N GLU A 170 5.54 10.83 13.40
CA GLU A 170 4.69 10.20 14.42
C GLU A 170 4.37 11.16 15.58
N GLY A 171 5.25 12.12 15.84
CA GLY A 171 5.04 13.22 16.78
C GLY A 171 4.09 14.32 16.28
N GLY A 172 3.54 14.17 15.05
CA GLY A 172 2.54 15.09 14.50
C GLY A 172 3.09 16.40 13.93
N TRP A 173 4.42 16.47 13.68
CA TRP A 173 5.02 17.66 13.06
C TRP A 173 4.52 17.83 11.64
N THR A 174 4.32 19.08 11.20
CA THR A 174 3.96 19.35 9.82
C THR A 174 5.08 18.96 8.86
N LEU A 175 4.73 18.52 7.65
CA LEU A 175 5.70 18.16 6.63
C LEU A 175 6.69 19.30 6.34
N ARG A 176 6.22 20.55 6.33
CA ARG A 176 7.06 21.75 6.17
C ARG A 176 8.10 21.89 7.29
N ASN A 177 7.70 21.69 8.55
CA ASN A 177 8.61 21.79 9.71
C ASN A 177 9.64 20.65 9.71
N ILE A 178 9.27 19.46 9.24
CA ILE A 178 10.17 18.33 9.08
C ILE A 178 11.17 18.62 7.95
N SER A 179 10.69 19.08 6.80
CA SER A 179 11.51 19.42 5.63
C SER A 179 12.57 20.48 5.96
N ALA A 180 12.20 21.50 6.74
CA ALA A 180 13.14 22.54 7.17
C ALA A 180 14.32 22.02 7.99
N LYS A 181 14.29 20.77 8.46
CA LYS A 181 15.39 20.14 9.23
C LYS A 181 16.26 19.19 8.39
N LEU A 182 15.86 18.82 7.16
CA LEU A 182 16.56 17.83 6.35
C LEU A 182 18.02 18.23 6.04
N HIS A 183 18.30 19.54 5.94
CA HIS A 183 19.68 20.04 5.72
C HIS A 183 20.66 19.71 6.85
N ARG A 184 20.17 19.33 8.04
CA ARG A 184 20.97 18.94 9.20
C ARG A 184 21.38 17.48 9.21
N VAL A 185 20.80 16.67 8.30
CA VAL A 185 21.02 15.23 8.27
C VAL A 185 22.13 14.90 7.29
N ARG A 186 23.19 14.23 7.77
CA ARG A 186 24.26 13.75 6.90
C ARG A 186 23.73 12.67 5.96
N PRO A 187 23.95 12.77 4.65
CA PRO A 187 23.54 11.72 3.70
C PRO A 187 24.24 10.39 4.01
N ALA A 188 23.55 9.31 3.76
CA ALA A 188 24.08 7.94 3.83
C ALA A 188 24.80 7.54 2.53
N ALA A 189 24.39 8.14 1.39
CA ALA A 189 24.94 7.87 0.07
C ALA A 189 24.69 9.07 -0.88
N PRO A 190 25.36 9.13 -2.04
CA PRO A 190 24.98 10.03 -3.13
C PRO A 190 23.56 9.75 -3.62
N VAL A 191 22.90 10.78 -4.17
CA VAL A 191 21.55 10.68 -4.74
C VAL A 191 21.51 9.59 -5.82
N GLY A 192 20.48 8.77 -5.81
CA GLY A 192 20.27 7.68 -6.76
C GLY A 192 21.09 6.40 -6.52
N LYS A 193 21.95 6.34 -5.49
CA LYS A 193 22.91 5.24 -5.29
C LYS A 193 22.52 4.22 -4.23
N MET A 194 21.55 4.56 -3.36
CA MET A 194 21.15 3.67 -2.28
C MET A 194 19.65 3.79 -2.01
N TYR A 195 19.02 2.64 -1.80
CA TYR A 195 17.65 2.55 -1.30
C TYR A 195 17.64 2.70 0.22
N ASN A 196 16.96 3.71 0.69
CA ASN A 196 16.68 3.93 2.12
C ASN A 196 15.23 4.36 2.29
N TYR A 197 14.38 3.46 2.78
CA TYR A 197 12.96 3.73 2.94
C TYR A 197 12.67 4.92 3.86
N GLN A 198 11.81 5.87 3.42
CA GLN A 198 11.56 7.11 4.12
C GLN A 198 10.12 7.58 3.97
N ASN A 199 9.46 7.91 5.07
CA ASN A 199 8.10 8.42 5.05
C ASN A 199 8.07 9.95 4.83
N ALA A 200 8.88 10.70 5.58
CA ALA A 200 8.89 12.17 5.51
C ALA A 200 9.32 12.67 4.12
N VAL A 201 10.48 12.19 3.64
CA VAL A 201 11.04 12.64 2.35
C VAL A 201 10.17 12.22 1.18
N PHE A 202 9.63 10.99 1.20
CA PHE A 202 8.65 10.53 0.21
C PHE A 202 7.43 11.47 0.13
N SER A 203 6.91 11.92 1.27
CA SER A 203 5.72 12.76 1.34
C SER A 203 5.92 14.19 0.81
N LEU A 204 7.17 14.61 0.53
CA LEU A 204 7.43 15.89 -0.14
C LEU A 204 6.84 15.95 -1.55
N ILE A 205 6.45 14.82 -2.12
CA ILE A 205 5.65 14.78 -3.35
C ILE A 205 4.33 15.58 -3.21
N GLU A 206 3.77 15.69 -1.99
CA GLU A 206 2.57 16.50 -1.74
C GLU A 206 2.81 17.99 -2.04
N GLU A 207 4.00 18.52 -1.67
CA GLU A 207 4.39 19.91 -1.95
C GLU A 207 4.66 20.11 -3.45
N VAL A 208 5.30 19.14 -4.12
CA VAL A 208 5.50 19.16 -5.59
C VAL A 208 4.17 19.20 -6.31
N ILE A 209 3.23 18.33 -5.95
CA ILE A 209 1.89 18.25 -6.53
C ILE A 209 1.14 19.57 -6.31
N LYS A 210 1.15 20.09 -5.08
CA LYS A 210 0.49 21.34 -4.76
C LYS A 210 1.01 22.52 -5.57
N SER A 211 2.32 22.63 -5.73
CA SER A 211 2.97 23.70 -6.48
C SER A 211 2.66 23.59 -7.99
N SER A 212 2.75 22.37 -8.57
CA SER A 212 2.61 22.17 -10.02
C SER A 212 1.16 22.19 -10.52
N SER A 213 0.22 21.77 -9.66
CA SER A 213 -1.20 21.65 -10.02
C SER A 213 -2.10 22.72 -9.42
N HIS A 214 -1.62 23.48 -8.40
CA HIS A 214 -2.40 24.40 -7.58
C HIS A 214 -3.56 23.73 -6.80
N GLN A 215 -3.49 22.40 -6.60
CA GLN A 215 -4.46 21.60 -5.85
C GLN A 215 -3.74 20.78 -4.78
N ASN A 216 -4.42 20.50 -3.67
CA ASN A 216 -3.86 19.63 -2.64
C ASN A 216 -3.81 18.17 -3.12
N TYR A 217 -2.85 17.42 -2.61
CA TYR A 217 -2.69 15.99 -2.89
C TYR A 217 -3.96 15.19 -2.62
N GLN A 218 -4.60 15.43 -1.46
CA GLN A 218 -5.81 14.74 -1.04
C GLN A 218 -6.98 14.97 -1.99
N ASP A 219 -7.15 16.19 -2.48
CA ASP A 219 -8.21 16.55 -3.43
C ASP A 219 -7.99 15.86 -4.79
N LEU A 220 -6.74 15.80 -5.24
CA LEU A 220 -6.40 15.11 -6.50
C LEU A 220 -6.55 13.60 -6.40
N VAL A 221 -6.12 12.95 -5.31
CA VAL A 221 -6.35 11.51 -5.12
C VAL A 221 -7.85 11.20 -5.15
N ARG A 222 -8.66 12.00 -4.47
CA ARG A 222 -10.12 11.83 -4.46
C ARG A 222 -10.69 11.96 -5.87
N LYS A 223 -10.43 13.08 -6.53
CA LYS A 223 -10.98 13.42 -7.84
C LYS A 223 -10.49 12.52 -8.98
N ARG A 224 -9.20 12.17 -8.97
CA ARG A 224 -8.56 11.46 -10.08
C ARG A 224 -8.53 9.94 -9.91
N ILE A 225 -8.67 9.44 -8.66
CA ILE A 225 -8.58 8.00 -8.36
C ILE A 225 -9.85 7.51 -7.66
N PHE A 226 -10.21 8.02 -6.49
CA PHE A 226 -11.29 7.44 -5.69
C PHE A 226 -12.65 7.53 -6.38
N GLU A 227 -13.02 8.70 -6.86
CA GLU A 227 -14.30 8.94 -7.52
C GLU A 227 -14.43 8.14 -8.83
N PRO A 228 -13.48 8.21 -9.80
CA PRO A 228 -13.58 7.45 -11.03
C PRO A 228 -13.52 5.94 -10.82
N ALA A 229 -12.72 5.46 -9.86
CA ALA A 229 -12.66 4.03 -9.51
C ALA A 229 -13.90 3.57 -8.71
N GLY A 230 -14.71 4.48 -8.19
CA GLY A 230 -15.86 4.16 -7.35
C GLY A 230 -15.50 3.69 -5.94
N MET A 231 -14.37 4.15 -5.38
CA MET A 231 -13.90 3.85 -4.02
C MET A 231 -14.68 4.67 -2.98
N LYS A 232 -15.89 4.27 -2.69
CA LYS A 232 -16.87 5.09 -1.92
C LYS A 232 -16.58 5.19 -0.43
N ASN A 233 -15.86 4.22 0.16
CA ASN A 233 -15.52 4.20 1.58
C ASN A 233 -14.11 4.73 1.85
N ALA A 234 -13.33 5.02 0.79
CA ALA A 234 -11.97 5.52 0.93
C ALA A 234 -11.92 6.98 1.40
N SER A 235 -10.94 7.31 2.24
CA SER A 235 -10.75 8.65 2.78
C SER A 235 -9.27 8.94 3.06
N LEU A 236 -8.94 10.22 3.31
CA LEU A 236 -7.55 10.72 3.35
C LEU A 236 -7.23 11.54 4.60
N THR A 237 -8.18 11.68 5.52
CA THR A 237 -7.98 12.53 6.70
C THR A 237 -8.33 11.82 8.01
N TYR A 238 -7.69 12.27 9.10
CA TYR A 238 -7.98 11.80 10.44
C TYR A 238 -9.46 12.06 10.84
N ARG A 239 -10.01 13.20 10.44
CA ARG A 239 -11.40 13.54 10.72
C ARG A 239 -12.36 12.55 10.07
N GLU A 240 -12.12 12.19 8.82
CA GLU A 240 -12.98 11.27 8.06
C GLU A 240 -13.00 9.88 8.69
N ILE A 241 -11.83 9.30 9.04
CA ILE A 241 -11.82 7.98 9.67
C ILE A 241 -12.51 7.98 11.04
N LEU A 242 -12.40 9.06 11.82
CA LEU A 242 -13.12 9.17 13.07
C LEU A 242 -14.63 9.19 12.87
N GLN A 243 -15.12 9.88 11.82
CA GLN A 243 -16.54 9.98 11.49
C GLN A 243 -17.11 8.76 10.78
N THR A 244 -16.27 7.90 10.20
CA THR A 244 -16.68 6.66 9.55
C THR A 244 -17.35 5.74 10.58
N LYS A 245 -18.59 5.33 10.31
CA LYS A 245 -19.37 4.45 11.20
C LYS A 245 -18.85 3.02 11.13
N ASP A 246 -18.67 2.50 9.93
CA ASP A 246 -18.17 1.14 9.67
C ASP A 246 -16.65 1.17 9.51
N LYS A 247 -15.93 1.06 10.63
CA LYS A 247 -14.46 1.03 10.66
C LYS A 247 -13.96 -0.01 11.65
N ALA A 248 -12.85 -0.62 11.34
CA ALA A 248 -12.07 -1.42 12.29
C ALA A 248 -11.30 -0.49 13.24
N TYR A 249 -11.07 -0.95 14.46
CA TYR A 249 -10.17 -0.30 15.42
C TYR A 249 -8.79 -0.96 15.38
N PRO A 250 -7.72 -0.20 15.68
CA PRO A 250 -6.39 -0.80 15.79
C PRO A 250 -6.28 -1.65 17.06
N HIS A 251 -5.43 -2.68 17.00
CA HIS A 251 -5.15 -3.54 18.14
C HIS A 251 -3.64 -3.71 18.31
N ASP A 252 -3.22 -3.91 19.55
CA ASP A 252 -1.84 -4.23 19.87
C ASP A 252 -1.51 -5.71 19.60
N ASN A 253 -0.26 -6.09 19.82
CA ASN A 253 0.21 -7.46 19.60
C ASN A 253 -0.42 -8.51 20.55
N LEU A 254 -1.15 -8.06 21.55
CA LEU A 254 -1.87 -8.92 22.51
C LEU A 254 -3.37 -9.02 22.17
N GLY A 255 -3.82 -8.33 21.11
CA GLY A 255 -5.23 -8.24 20.72
C GLY A 255 -6.01 -7.19 21.51
N GLY A 256 -5.35 -6.34 22.28
CA GLY A 256 -5.96 -5.23 23.01
C GLY A 256 -6.34 -4.09 22.05
N ARG A 257 -7.58 -3.57 22.15
CA ARG A 257 -8.01 -2.43 21.34
C ARG A 257 -7.22 -1.18 21.70
N MET A 258 -6.72 -0.50 20.67
CA MET A 258 -6.07 0.81 20.73
C MET A 258 -6.98 1.91 20.19
N ASP A 259 -6.63 3.18 20.44
CA ASP A 259 -7.31 4.31 19.80
C ASP A 259 -6.71 4.64 18.44
N ILE A 260 -7.56 5.13 17.54
CA ILE A 260 -7.12 5.65 16.25
C ILE A 260 -6.39 6.97 16.50
N THR A 261 -5.15 7.08 16.03
CA THR A 261 -4.30 8.27 16.20
C THR A 261 -4.20 9.08 14.93
N SER A 262 -3.79 10.36 15.05
CA SER A 262 -3.53 11.24 13.91
C SER A 262 -2.21 10.97 13.18
N LYS A 263 -1.40 10.01 13.63
CA LYS A 263 -0.11 9.64 13.01
C LYS A 263 -0.27 9.39 11.52
N TYR A 264 0.67 9.91 10.72
CA TYR A 264 0.74 9.80 9.25
C TYR A 264 -0.33 10.55 8.43
N TYR A 265 -1.31 11.24 9.06
CA TYR A 265 -2.16 12.16 8.29
C TYR A 265 -1.49 13.51 7.99
N ASN A 266 -0.35 13.79 8.63
CA ASN A 266 0.57 14.89 8.29
C ASN A 266 1.52 14.54 7.12
N THR A 267 1.50 13.30 6.66
CA THR A 267 2.29 12.74 5.55
C THR A 267 1.40 11.74 4.79
N THR A 268 0.27 12.24 4.26
CA THR A 268 -0.81 11.43 3.69
C THR A 268 -0.33 10.52 2.56
N ALA A 269 0.56 11.02 1.69
CA ALA A 269 1.14 10.24 0.59
C ALA A 269 1.91 9.01 1.09
N ALA A 270 2.52 9.05 2.28
CA ALA A 270 3.26 7.93 2.83
C ALA A 270 2.40 6.91 3.59
N GLY A 271 1.26 7.33 4.21
CA GLY A 271 0.55 6.41 5.10
C GLY A 271 -0.83 6.86 5.57
N GLY A 272 -1.44 7.88 4.98
CA GLY A 272 -2.67 8.52 5.48
C GLY A 272 -3.98 8.09 4.79
N ILE A 273 -3.97 7.08 3.92
CA ILE A 273 -5.19 6.59 3.27
C ILE A 273 -5.90 5.57 4.14
N ASN A 274 -7.23 5.64 4.13
CA ASN A 274 -8.14 4.66 4.70
C ASN A 274 -8.99 4.08 3.57
N ALA A 275 -9.25 2.77 3.59
CA ALA A 275 -10.06 2.11 2.58
C ALA A 275 -10.71 0.84 3.13
N SER A 276 -11.83 0.43 2.53
CA SER A 276 -12.40 -0.89 2.70
C SER A 276 -11.76 -1.90 1.73
N ILE A 277 -11.94 -3.19 2.00
CA ILE A 277 -11.46 -4.22 1.06
C ILE A 277 -12.19 -4.15 -0.28
N ALA A 278 -13.46 -3.73 -0.29
CA ALA A 278 -14.21 -3.47 -1.51
C ALA A 278 -13.61 -2.33 -2.35
N ASP A 279 -13.11 -1.26 -1.70
CA ASP A 279 -12.39 -0.19 -2.38
C ASP A 279 -11.05 -0.68 -2.92
N MET A 280 -10.30 -1.47 -2.13
CA MET A 280 -9.02 -2.03 -2.57
C MET A 280 -9.20 -2.96 -3.77
N GLY A 281 -10.31 -3.70 -3.85
CA GLY A 281 -10.67 -4.48 -5.03
C GLY A 281 -10.79 -3.61 -6.29
N LYS A 282 -11.43 -2.44 -6.19
CA LYS A 282 -11.54 -1.48 -7.31
C LYS A 282 -10.20 -0.86 -7.66
N TRP A 283 -9.39 -0.52 -6.64
CA TRP A 283 -8.03 -0.04 -6.85
C TRP A 283 -7.16 -1.04 -7.60
N MET A 284 -7.23 -2.33 -7.24
CA MET A 284 -6.49 -3.39 -7.95
C MET A 284 -6.91 -3.50 -9.41
N GLN A 285 -8.19 -3.27 -9.77
CA GLN A 285 -8.63 -3.21 -11.18
C GLN A 285 -7.90 -2.10 -11.95
N VAL A 286 -7.70 -0.94 -11.31
CA VAL A 286 -6.91 0.17 -11.90
C VAL A 286 -5.46 -0.27 -12.09
N LEU A 287 -4.82 -0.83 -11.06
CA LEU A 287 -3.41 -1.24 -11.10
C LEU A 287 -3.12 -2.33 -12.14
N MET A 288 -4.07 -3.21 -12.40
CA MET A 288 -3.93 -4.26 -13.43
C MET A 288 -4.16 -3.75 -14.87
N GLY A 289 -4.46 -2.45 -15.06
CA GLY A 289 -4.74 -1.87 -16.37
C GLY A 289 -6.13 -2.22 -16.91
N ASN A 290 -7.08 -2.58 -16.04
CA ASN A 290 -8.47 -2.85 -16.46
C ASN A 290 -9.32 -1.56 -16.51
N ARG A 291 -8.74 -0.40 -16.14
CA ARG A 291 -9.38 0.91 -16.07
C ARG A 291 -8.51 1.97 -16.74
N ASN A 292 -8.25 1.79 -18.05
CA ASN A 292 -7.48 2.73 -18.87
C ASN A 292 -8.16 4.10 -19.03
N ASP A 293 -9.44 4.18 -18.69
CA ASP A 293 -10.19 5.43 -18.52
C ASP A 293 -9.72 6.27 -17.32
N ILE A 294 -9.01 5.66 -16.36
CA ILE A 294 -8.46 6.32 -15.18
C ILE A 294 -6.95 6.54 -15.33
N VAL A 295 -6.21 5.48 -15.65
CA VAL A 295 -4.75 5.49 -15.79
C VAL A 295 -4.35 4.67 -16.99
N THR A 296 -3.50 5.24 -17.86
CA THR A 296 -3.00 4.52 -19.04
C THR A 296 -2.02 3.40 -18.67
N ASP A 297 -1.95 2.36 -19.50
CA ASP A 297 -0.96 1.28 -19.33
C ASP A 297 0.47 1.83 -19.37
N ALA A 298 0.76 2.82 -20.22
CA ALA A 298 2.07 3.46 -20.31
C ALA A 298 2.48 4.12 -18.98
N THR A 299 1.55 4.81 -18.32
CA THR A 299 1.77 5.39 -16.98
C THR A 299 2.04 4.29 -15.94
N LEU A 300 1.24 3.22 -15.93
CA LEU A 300 1.43 2.11 -14.99
C LEU A 300 2.77 1.39 -15.22
N ASP A 301 3.15 1.13 -16.47
CA ASP A 301 4.43 0.50 -16.82
C ASP A 301 5.61 1.34 -16.31
N ARG A 302 5.53 2.67 -16.45
CA ARG A 302 6.57 3.56 -15.91
C ARG A 302 6.60 3.57 -14.38
N VAL A 303 5.44 3.57 -13.73
CA VAL A 303 5.33 3.56 -12.26
C VAL A 303 5.89 2.29 -11.64
N PHE A 304 5.73 1.15 -12.32
CA PHE A 304 6.21 -0.15 -11.84
C PHE A 304 7.60 -0.53 -12.36
N ALA A 305 8.21 0.28 -13.23
CA ALA A 305 9.56 0.00 -13.73
C ALA A 305 10.58 0.01 -12.59
N PRO A 306 11.40 -1.06 -12.41
CA PRO A 306 12.45 -1.12 -11.40
C PRO A 306 13.42 0.06 -11.50
N ILE A 307 13.74 0.70 -10.36
CA ILE A 307 14.68 1.84 -10.30
C ILE A 307 15.94 1.46 -9.51
N ILE A 308 15.77 0.82 -8.37
CA ILE A 308 16.89 0.50 -7.48
C ILE A 308 16.72 -0.91 -6.90
N THR A 309 17.82 -1.65 -6.83
CA THR A 309 17.84 -2.99 -6.22
C THR A 309 17.69 -2.88 -4.70
N THR A 310 16.87 -3.77 -4.12
CA THR A 310 16.63 -3.86 -2.68
C THR A 310 17.03 -5.24 -2.15
N SER A 311 18.23 -5.69 -2.47
CA SER A 311 18.74 -7.06 -2.20
C SER A 311 18.62 -7.50 -0.73
N ASN A 312 18.59 -6.55 0.22
CA ASN A 312 18.37 -6.86 1.64
C ASN A 312 16.92 -7.32 1.94
N GLU A 313 15.96 -7.03 1.06
CA GLU A 313 14.57 -7.46 1.24
C GLU A 313 14.39 -8.97 1.01
N ARG A 314 15.33 -9.67 0.37
CA ARG A 314 15.36 -11.15 0.35
C ARG A 314 15.30 -11.77 1.75
N ARG A 315 15.81 -11.06 2.77
CA ARG A 315 15.74 -11.49 4.17
C ARG A 315 14.35 -11.33 4.78
N VAL A 316 13.52 -10.44 4.21
CA VAL A 316 12.14 -10.20 4.67
C VAL A 316 11.20 -11.30 4.17
N PHE A 317 11.54 -11.93 3.04
CA PHE A 317 10.74 -12.99 2.40
C PHE A 317 11.52 -14.31 2.28
N PRO A 318 12.06 -14.89 3.39
CA PRO A 318 12.96 -16.05 3.34
C PRO A 318 12.27 -17.32 2.81
N HIS A 319 10.94 -17.36 2.81
CA HIS A 319 10.14 -18.50 2.36
C HIS A 319 9.67 -18.40 0.91
N TRP A 320 10.06 -17.34 0.20
CA TRP A 320 9.73 -17.16 -1.22
C TRP A 320 10.81 -17.79 -2.09
N ALA A 321 10.71 -19.09 -2.28
CA ALA A 321 11.65 -19.86 -3.06
C ALA A 321 11.87 -19.36 -4.51
N PRO A 322 10.89 -18.76 -5.23
CA PRO A 322 11.13 -18.32 -6.59
C PRO A 322 11.71 -16.91 -6.73
N MET A 323 11.83 -16.10 -5.66
CA MET A 323 12.33 -14.72 -5.77
C MET A 323 13.84 -14.71 -6.10
N ARG A 324 14.19 -14.17 -7.28
CA ARG A 324 15.56 -13.98 -7.75
C ARG A 324 16.15 -12.68 -7.28
N ASP A 325 15.39 -11.59 -7.48
CA ASP A 325 15.77 -10.25 -7.11
C ASP A 325 14.58 -9.41 -6.66
N ALA A 326 14.89 -8.33 -5.94
CA ALA A 326 13.90 -7.37 -5.47
C ALA A 326 14.34 -5.95 -5.79
N TYR A 327 13.40 -5.13 -6.22
CA TYR A 327 13.62 -3.74 -6.59
C TYR A 327 12.58 -2.83 -5.94
N TYR A 328 12.89 -1.54 -5.90
CA TYR A 328 11.88 -0.51 -5.64
C TYR A 328 11.70 0.36 -6.88
N ALA A 329 10.46 0.71 -7.14
CA ALA A 329 10.01 1.57 -8.23
C ALA A 329 9.42 2.87 -7.66
N LEU A 330 8.42 3.47 -8.30
CA LEU A 330 7.78 4.72 -7.84
C LEU A 330 6.64 4.43 -6.86
N GLY A 331 7.00 4.20 -5.59
CA GLY A 331 6.04 3.85 -4.52
C GLY A 331 5.65 2.37 -4.45
N TRP A 332 6.38 1.49 -5.15
CA TRP A 332 6.11 0.06 -5.23
C TRP A 332 7.38 -0.79 -5.13
N ARG A 333 7.27 -1.97 -4.54
CA ARG A 333 8.28 -3.03 -4.65
C ARG A 333 8.00 -3.87 -5.88
N VAL A 334 9.05 -4.28 -6.56
CA VAL A 334 8.98 -5.14 -7.74
C VAL A 334 9.85 -6.37 -7.47
N LEU A 335 9.24 -7.54 -7.48
CA LEU A 335 9.88 -8.80 -7.14
C LEU A 335 10.02 -9.64 -8.41
N ASP A 336 11.26 -9.91 -8.81
CA ASP A 336 11.58 -10.83 -9.91
C ASP A 336 11.48 -12.27 -9.40
N CYS A 337 10.47 -12.99 -9.87
CA CYS A 337 10.27 -14.42 -9.59
C CYS A 337 10.61 -15.31 -10.79
N GLY A 338 11.40 -14.82 -11.72
CA GLY A 338 11.86 -15.55 -12.92
C GLY A 338 10.90 -15.41 -14.08
N ALA A 339 9.92 -16.28 -14.23
CA ALA A 339 8.92 -16.19 -15.29
C ALA A 339 7.87 -15.11 -15.01
N ASP A 340 7.70 -14.74 -13.74
CA ASP A 340 6.67 -13.85 -13.23
C ASP A 340 7.30 -12.64 -12.52
N THR A 341 6.61 -11.51 -12.58
CA THR A 341 6.98 -10.29 -11.85
C THR A 341 5.83 -9.91 -10.93
N LEU A 342 6.12 -9.90 -9.62
CA LEU A 342 5.13 -9.49 -8.64
C LEU A 342 5.37 -8.03 -8.23
N ILE A 343 4.32 -7.22 -8.34
CA ILE A 343 4.31 -5.86 -7.82
C ILE A 343 3.63 -5.93 -6.44
N TYR A 344 4.31 -5.39 -5.44
CA TYR A 344 3.94 -5.59 -4.04
C TYR A 344 4.13 -4.32 -3.22
N HIS A 345 3.30 -4.13 -2.22
CA HIS A 345 3.59 -3.24 -1.09
C HIS A 345 2.88 -3.73 0.18
N GLY A 346 3.58 -3.63 1.31
CA GLY A 346 3.00 -3.83 2.64
C GLY A 346 2.73 -2.51 3.33
N GLY A 347 1.72 -2.46 4.19
CA GLY A 347 1.36 -1.31 5.00
C GLY A 347 1.34 -1.65 6.49
N TYR A 348 1.87 -0.73 7.30
CA TYR A 348 1.74 -0.78 8.76
C TYR A 348 1.50 0.63 9.29
N VAL A 349 0.50 0.79 10.13
CA VAL A 349 0.24 2.04 10.85
C VAL A 349 -0.55 1.75 12.14
N ASN A 350 0.08 2.04 13.27
CA ASN A 350 -0.61 2.10 14.57
C ASN A 350 -1.57 0.92 14.81
N GLY A 351 -1.07 -0.33 14.71
CA GLY A 351 -1.86 -1.54 14.96
C GLY A 351 -2.71 -2.05 13.78
N TYR A 352 -2.63 -1.41 12.61
CA TYR A 352 -3.17 -1.93 11.36
C TYR A 352 -2.06 -2.49 10.49
N ARG A 353 -2.34 -3.57 9.80
CA ARG A 353 -1.50 -4.15 8.76
C ARG A 353 -2.28 -4.38 7.49
N SER A 354 -1.65 -4.17 6.36
CA SER A 354 -2.22 -4.42 5.04
C SER A 354 -1.14 -4.93 4.10
N GLU A 355 -1.54 -5.79 3.16
CA GLU A 355 -0.64 -6.33 2.15
C GLU A 355 -1.38 -6.34 0.81
N LEU A 356 -0.70 -5.90 -0.25
CA LEU A 356 -1.22 -5.93 -1.62
C LEU A 356 -0.15 -6.45 -2.56
N ALA A 357 -0.50 -7.45 -3.36
CA ALA A 357 0.37 -8.00 -4.38
C ALA A 357 -0.42 -8.31 -5.65
N PHE A 358 0.20 -8.12 -6.82
CA PHE A 358 -0.42 -8.43 -8.10
C PHE A 358 0.62 -8.75 -9.18
N ASP A 359 0.17 -9.52 -10.16
CA ASP A 359 0.87 -9.81 -11.39
C ASP A 359 0.03 -9.29 -12.57
N ARG A 360 0.57 -8.31 -13.30
CA ARG A 360 -0.13 -7.69 -14.45
C ARG A 360 -0.20 -8.61 -15.65
N LYS A 361 0.79 -9.48 -15.86
CA LYS A 361 0.82 -10.45 -16.96
C LYS A 361 -0.24 -11.52 -16.75
N GLU A 362 -0.28 -12.09 -15.55
CA GLU A 362 -1.26 -13.11 -15.18
C GLU A 362 -2.63 -12.51 -14.81
N LYS A 363 -2.76 -11.18 -14.72
CA LYS A 363 -3.99 -10.48 -14.34
C LYS A 363 -4.59 -11.02 -13.04
N VAL A 364 -3.76 -11.24 -12.03
CA VAL A 364 -4.17 -11.70 -10.70
C VAL A 364 -3.70 -10.73 -9.63
N ALA A 365 -4.56 -10.46 -8.67
CA ALA A 365 -4.25 -9.58 -7.55
C ALA A 365 -4.89 -10.06 -6.26
N ILE A 366 -4.24 -9.76 -5.12
CA ILE A 366 -4.74 -10.03 -3.78
C ILE A 366 -4.43 -8.86 -2.86
N CYS A 367 -5.39 -8.51 -2.00
CA CYS A 367 -5.22 -7.55 -0.91
C CYS A 367 -5.81 -8.09 0.38
N VAL A 368 -5.10 -7.83 1.50
CA VAL A 368 -5.57 -8.13 2.85
C VAL A 368 -5.42 -6.89 3.71
#